data_b6635abd7b54550c34da803be02eee2c
#
_entry.id   b6635abd7b54550c34da803be02eee2c
#
_cell.length_a   1.000
_cell.length_b   1.000
_cell.length_c   1.000
_cell.angle_alpha   90.00
_cell.angle_beta   90.00
_cell.angle_gamma   90.00
#
_symmetry.space_group_name_H-M   'P 1'
#
loop_
_entity.id
_entity.type
_entity.pdbx_description
1 polymer ?
#
loop_
_entity_poly.entity_id
_entity_poly.type
_entity_poly.pdbx_seq_one_letter_code
_entity_poly.pdbx_strand_id
1 'polypeptide(L)'
;MSSIYGNLFRISTFGESHGKGVGVVVDGCPAGLAITEAEIQAELDRRRPGQSRLTTPRKEADKVEILSGLFEGKTTGTPIGMLVPNTDQRSHDYGDMVDLYRPSHADFTYDLKYGFRDYRGGGRASARETIGRVAAGAIARKILKEACGTEILAYVSQVGTIDADIDPLKASFKTIESNLVRCADPVAAEKMAKAIDDARKAQDSLGGVIQLVVKKAPKGVGEPVFNRAEAELARAFLSLPATKGFEVGSGFAGTRLRGSQHNDAFVSKGKKAGFDAIGTETNRSGGIQGGITNGEPILCRIAFKPTATISMPQKTVDKKGKERILAAKGRHDPCVLPRAVVIVEAMAALTLVDLFLEQRARFGLFK
;
A
#
# COMPACT_ATOMS: atom_id res chain seq x y z
N MET A 1 -8.63 -14.98 9.62
CA MET A 1 -7.79 -14.40 10.66
C MET A 1 -7.26 -13.06 10.15
N SER A 2 -7.20 -12.04 10.99
CA SER A 2 -7.04 -10.63 10.55
C SER A 2 -5.60 -10.15 10.39
N SER A 3 -4.61 -10.92 10.80
CA SER A 3 -3.18 -10.55 10.71
C SER A 3 -2.39 -11.41 9.73
N ILE A 4 -3.09 -12.21 8.93
CA ILE A 4 -2.51 -13.08 7.90
C ILE A 4 -3.06 -12.63 6.54
N TYR A 5 -2.19 -12.56 5.53
CA TYR A 5 -2.52 -12.24 4.15
C TYR A 5 -1.74 -13.17 3.20
N GLY A 6 -2.38 -13.59 2.09
CA GLY A 6 -1.85 -14.54 1.11
C GLY A 6 -2.19 -16.00 1.42
N ASN A 7 -2.04 -16.85 0.44
CA ASN A 7 -2.33 -18.29 0.49
C ASN A 7 -1.04 -19.12 0.41
N LEU A 8 -0.27 -18.99 -0.69
CA LEU A 8 1.02 -19.66 -0.88
C LEU A 8 2.17 -18.77 -0.43
N PHE A 9 2.22 -17.51 -0.88
CA PHE A 9 3.13 -16.51 -0.32
C PHE A 9 2.41 -15.76 0.78
N ARG A 10 2.55 -16.25 1.98
CA ARG A 10 1.75 -15.84 3.12
C ARG A 10 2.55 -15.01 4.11
N ILE A 11 1.97 -13.92 4.55
CA ILE A 11 2.55 -13.08 5.59
C ILE A 11 1.70 -13.09 6.86
N SER A 12 2.35 -13.04 8.02
CA SER A 12 1.72 -12.79 9.32
C SER A 12 2.39 -11.59 9.97
N THR A 13 1.65 -10.49 10.20
CA THR A 13 2.18 -9.28 10.82
C THR A 13 1.82 -9.20 12.30
N PHE A 14 2.74 -8.68 13.13
CA PHE A 14 2.57 -8.51 14.56
C PHE A 14 3.20 -7.20 15.07
N GLY A 15 2.94 -6.89 16.34
CA GLY A 15 3.45 -5.69 16.98
C GLY A 15 2.56 -4.47 16.78
N GLU A 16 2.82 -3.40 17.53
CA GLU A 16 2.00 -2.18 17.62
C GLU A 16 2.87 -0.93 17.64
N SER A 17 2.23 0.22 17.36
CA SER A 17 2.94 1.51 17.23
C SER A 17 3.67 1.97 18.49
N HIS A 18 3.24 1.54 19.67
CA HIS A 18 3.82 1.87 20.98
C HIS A 18 4.24 0.62 21.76
N GLY A 19 4.28 -0.56 21.12
CA GLY A 19 4.91 -1.77 21.63
C GLY A 19 6.45 -1.74 21.47
N LYS A 20 7.11 -2.85 21.76
CA LYS A 20 8.58 -2.99 21.64
C LYS A 20 9.06 -2.93 20.19
N GLY A 21 8.23 -3.36 19.23
CA GLY A 21 8.55 -3.39 17.81
C GLY A 21 7.38 -3.84 16.97
N VAL A 22 7.57 -3.86 15.66
CA VAL A 22 6.66 -4.44 14.68
C VAL A 22 7.43 -5.42 13.81
N GLY A 23 6.79 -6.48 13.39
CA GLY A 23 7.46 -7.50 12.59
C GLY A 23 6.52 -8.25 11.65
N VAL A 24 7.12 -9.13 10.88
CA VAL A 24 6.43 -9.98 9.93
C VAL A 24 7.14 -11.33 9.84
N VAL A 25 6.36 -12.37 9.69
CA VAL A 25 6.83 -13.68 9.23
C VAL A 25 6.31 -13.86 7.80
N VAL A 26 7.22 -14.19 6.88
CA VAL A 26 6.90 -14.57 5.51
C VAL A 26 7.06 -16.07 5.39
N ASP A 27 6.01 -16.78 5.00
CA ASP A 27 5.98 -18.20 4.74
C ASP A 27 5.68 -18.47 3.26
N GLY A 28 6.24 -19.54 2.69
CA GLY A 28 6.07 -19.88 1.28
C GLY A 28 6.93 -19.09 0.29
N CYS A 29 7.98 -18.42 0.77
CA CYS A 29 8.98 -17.83 -0.12
C CYS A 29 9.80 -18.95 -0.78
N PRO A 30 9.93 -18.99 -2.13
CA PRO A 30 10.79 -19.95 -2.80
C PRO A 30 12.25 -19.91 -2.30
N ALA A 31 12.89 -21.07 -2.23
CA ALA A 31 14.33 -21.16 -1.90
C ALA A 31 15.20 -20.61 -3.03
N GLY A 32 16.39 -20.12 -2.67
CA GLY A 32 17.43 -19.73 -3.63
C GLY A 32 17.33 -18.28 -4.12
N LEU A 33 16.33 -17.50 -3.72
CA LEU A 33 16.27 -16.07 -4.02
C LEU A 33 17.42 -15.34 -3.32
N ALA A 34 18.29 -14.69 -4.07
CA ALA A 34 19.33 -13.83 -3.51
C ALA A 34 18.66 -12.55 -2.96
N ILE A 35 18.83 -12.25 -1.67
CA ILE A 35 18.27 -11.05 -1.05
C ILE A 35 19.08 -10.64 0.19
N THR A 36 19.17 -9.34 0.43
CA THR A 36 19.91 -8.76 1.55
C THR A 36 19.03 -7.87 2.41
N GLU A 37 19.41 -7.65 3.67
CA GLU A 37 18.78 -6.65 4.54
C GLU A 37 18.78 -5.26 3.90
N ALA A 38 19.85 -4.89 3.19
CA ALA A 38 19.97 -3.59 2.54
C ALA A 38 18.92 -3.37 1.45
N GLU A 39 18.54 -4.40 0.70
CA GLU A 39 17.48 -4.31 -0.31
C GLU A 39 16.11 -4.12 0.34
N ILE A 40 15.83 -4.80 1.45
CA ILE A 40 14.59 -4.63 2.22
C ILE A 40 14.58 -3.25 2.90
N GLN A 41 15.72 -2.84 3.48
CA GLN A 41 15.87 -1.54 4.12
C GLN A 41 15.62 -0.38 3.16
N ALA A 42 16.06 -0.49 1.91
CA ALA A 42 15.82 0.54 0.89
C ALA A 42 14.32 0.82 0.69
N GLU A 43 13.47 -0.20 0.70
CA GLU A 43 12.01 -0.01 0.62
C GLU A 43 11.43 0.55 1.94
N LEU A 44 11.95 0.12 3.09
CA LEU A 44 11.56 0.67 4.38
C LEU A 44 11.97 2.14 4.54
N ASP A 45 13.11 2.54 4.00
CA ASP A 45 13.56 3.94 3.99
C ASP A 45 12.61 4.84 3.20
N ARG A 46 12.02 4.35 2.12
CA ARG A 46 10.97 5.05 1.37
C ARG A 46 9.68 5.18 2.16
N ARG A 47 9.40 4.26 3.11
CA ARG A 47 8.20 4.23 3.94
C ARG A 47 8.35 5.03 5.24
N ARG A 48 9.53 5.07 5.86
CA ARG A 48 9.78 5.56 7.22
C ARG A 48 9.17 6.94 7.50
N PRO A 49 8.87 7.29 8.77
CA PRO A 49 8.45 8.63 9.17
C PRO A 49 9.63 9.62 9.09
N GLY A 50 9.33 10.92 9.11
CA GLY A 50 10.35 11.97 9.22
C GLY A 50 11.20 12.16 7.96
N GLN A 51 10.74 11.75 6.79
CA GLN A 51 11.47 11.88 5.52
C GLN A 51 11.56 13.33 5.03
N SER A 52 10.57 14.15 5.36
CA SER A 52 10.49 15.52 4.90
C SER A 52 9.58 16.37 5.80
N ARG A 53 9.55 17.68 5.54
CA ARG A 53 8.62 18.61 6.20
C ARG A 53 7.13 18.31 5.92
N LEU A 54 6.84 17.53 4.88
CA LEU A 54 5.48 17.14 4.47
C LEU A 54 4.97 15.90 5.20
N THR A 55 5.81 15.25 6.00
CA THR A 55 5.49 14.04 6.75
C THR A 55 5.57 14.30 8.25
N THR A 56 5.14 13.32 9.04
CA THR A 56 5.21 13.39 10.51
C THR A 56 6.63 13.72 11.00
N PRO A 57 6.79 14.55 12.04
CA PRO A 57 8.10 14.86 12.64
C PRO A 57 8.70 13.71 13.47
N ARG A 58 8.03 12.57 13.60
CA ARG A 58 8.57 11.37 14.25
C ARG A 58 9.83 10.91 13.51
N LYS A 59 10.89 10.59 14.23
CA LYS A 59 12.17 10.12 13.66
C LYS A 59 12.41 8.68 14.06
N GLU A 60 12.28 7.79 13.09
CA GLU A 60 12.57 6.36 13.25
C GLU A 60 13.40 5.91 12.06
N ALA A 61 14.45 5.16 12.33
CA ALA A 61 15.29 4.59 11.27
C ALA A 61 14.62 3.41 10.57
N ASP A 62 13.59 2.81 11.21
CA ASP A 62 12.88 1.60 10.75
C ASP A 62 13.86 0.48 10.34
N LYS A 63 14.97 0.33 11.11
CA LYS A 63 16.02 -0.63 10.80
C LYS A 63 15.48 -2.05 10.95
N VAL A 64 15.52 -2.80 9.86
CA VAL A 64 15.07 -4.20 9.85
C VAL A 64 16.18 -5.13 10.32
N GLU A 65 15.80 -6.16 11.05
CA GLU A 65 16.62 -7.32 11.40
C GLU A 65 15.97 -8.56 10.82
N ILE A 66 16.73 -9.38 10.06
CA ILE A 66 16.28 -10.67 9.56
C ILE A 66 16.70 -11.74 10.57
N LEU A 67 15.74 -12.41 11.17
CA LEU A 67 15.95 -13.37 12.26
C LEU A 67 16.09 -14.81 11.78
N SER A 68 15.56 -15.14 10.59
CA SER A 68 15.51 -16.51 10.05
C SER A 68 15.24 -16.51 8.55
N GLY A 69 15.40 -17.68 7.91
CA GLY A 69 14.97 -17.94 6.54
C GLY A 69 15.99 -17.54 5.46
N LEU A 70 17.20 -17.06 5.86
CA LEU A 70 18.30 -16.76 4.95
C LEU A 70 19.56 -17.52 5.36
N PHE A 71 20.30 -17.99 4.35
CA PHE A 71 21.64 -18.56 4.50
C PHE A 71 22.50 -18.13 3.32
N GLU A 72 23.70 -17.62 3.57
CA GLU A 72 24.65 -17.10 2.56
C GLU A 72 24.00 -16.13 1.55
N GLY A 73 23.14 -15.24 2.05
CA GLY A 73 22.46 -14.23 1.22
C GLY A 73 21.34 -14.74 0.33
N LYS A 74 20.87 -15.99 0.55
CA LYS A 74 19.76 -16.59 -0.21
C LYS A 74 18.68 -17.10 0.72
N THR A 75 17.42 -17.08 0.24
CA THR A 75 16.29 -17.68 0.94
C THR A 75 16.44 -19.21 1.02
N THR A 76 16.06 -19.78 2.17
CA THR A 76 16.17 -21.23 2.41
C THR A 76 14.89 -22.00 2.08
N GLY A 77 13.77 -21.30 1.79
CA GLY A 77 12.44 -21.91 1.65
C GLY A 77 11.72 -22.10 2.98
N THR A 78 12.38 -21.81 4.11
CA THR A 78 11.76 -21.81 5.44
C THR A 78 11.24 -20.40 5.80
N PRO A 79 10.42 -20.25 6.88
CA PRO A 79 9.86 -18.95 7.23
C PRO A 79 10.93 -17.87 7.47
N ILE A 80 10.72 -16.70 6.84
CA ILE A 80 11.58 -15.53 7.00
C ILE A 80 10.96 -14.64 8.08
N GLY A 81 11.60 -14.59 9.25
CA GLY A 81 11.23 -13.70 10.35
C GLY A 81 11.95 -12.37 10.25
N MET A 82 11.21 -11.26 10.29
CA MET A 82 11.78 -9.91 10.27
C MET A 82 11.20 -9.06 11.39
N LEU A 83 12.04 -8.27 12.03
CA LEU A 83 11.69 -7.39 13.15
C LEU A 83 12.25 -5.98 12.95
N VAL A 84 11.44 -4.97 13.28
CA VAL A 84 11.85 -3.56 13.37
C VAL A 84 11.52 -3.04 14.77
N PRO A 85 12.52 -2.72 15.62
CA PRO A 85 12.31 -2.14 16.94
C PRO A 85 11.65 -0.74 16.88
N ASN A 86 10.87 -0.40 17.90
CA ASN A 86 10.36 0.95 18.10
C ASN A 86 11.34 1.73 18.99
N THR A 87 11.88 2.84 18.48
CA THR A 87 12.92 3.63 19.20
C THR A 87 12.47 5.03 19.62
N ASP A 88 11.45 5.62 18.96
CA ASP A 88 10.95 6.98 19.25
C ASP A 88 9.44 6.98 19.53
N GLN A 89 8.99 6.15 20.47
CA GLN A 89 7.60 6.15 20.95
C GLN A 89 7.44 7.10 22.14
N ARG A 90 6.35 7.93 22.16
CA ARG A 90 6.03 8.87 23.23
C ARG A 90 4.65 8.59 23.78
N SER A 91 4.54 7.59 24.64
CA SER A 91 3.26 7.12 25.19
C SER A 91 2.54 8.16 26.05
N HIS A 92 3.27 9.08 26.70
CA HIS A 92 2.69 10.14 27.53
C HIS A 92 1.94 11.23 26.74
N ASP A 93 2.17 11.37 25.43
CA ASP A 93 1.46 12.34 24.59
C ASP A 93 -0.05 12.01 24.43
N TYR A 94 -0.48 10.83 24.86
CA TYR A 94 -1.84 10.29 24.66
C TYR A 94 -2.71 10.26 25.94
N GLY A 95 -2.29 10.93 27.04
CA GLY A 95 -3.06 10.95 28.29
C GLY A 95 -4.51 11.43 28.14
N ASP A 96 -4.73 12.48 27.35
CA ASP A 96 -6.06 13.01 27.06
C ASP A 96 -6.95 12.05 26.24
N MET A 97 -6.36 11.00 25.66
CA MET A 97 -7.06 10.01 24.81
C MET A 97 -7.61 8.80 25.58
N VAL A 98 -7.37 8.70 26.89
CA VAL A 98 -7.83 7.57 27.73
C VAL A 98 -9.34 7.43 27.64
N ASP A 99 -10.06 8.53 27.77
CA ASP A 99 -11.52 8.56 27.84
C ASP A 99 -12.19 9.21 26.63
N LEU A 100 -11.43 9.77 25.68
CA LEU A 100 -11.96 10.45 24.50
C LEU A 100 -11.79 9.62 23.23
N TYR A 101 -12.71 9.77 22.31
CA TYR A 101 -12.65 9.16 20.99
C TYR A 101 -12.24 10.19 19.95
N ARG A 102 -11.14 9.94 19.23
CA ARG A 102 -10.74 10.76 18.09
C ARG A 102 -11.77 10.62 16.97
N PRO A 103 -12.31 11.71 16.40
CA PRO A 103 -13.22 11.65 15.27
C PRO A 103 -12.62 10.84 14.10
N SER A 104 -13.40 9.94 13.52
CA SER A 104 -13.00 9.07 12.39
C SER A 104 -11.77 8.17 12.62
N HIS A 105 -11.30 8.04 13.88
CA HIS A 105 -10.25 7.10 14.28
C HIS A 105 -10.85 5.77 14.78
N ALA A 106 -10.02 4.74 14.91
CA ALA A 106 -10.44 3.42 15.37
C ALA A 106 -10.76 3.31 16.88
N ASP A 107 -10.61 4.37 17.65
CA ASP A 107 -10.71 4.35 19.11
C ASP A 107 -12.03 3.74 19.60
N PHE A 108 -13.15 4.29 19.16
CA PHE A 108 -14.49 3.82 19.52
C PHE A 108 -14.73 2.38 19.06
N THR A 109 -14.39 2.05 17.83
CA THR A 109 -14.64 0.72 17.26
C THR A 109 -13.78 -0.36 17.91
N TYR A 110 -12.60 -0.02 18.42
CA TYR A 110 -11.77 -0.96 19.20
C TYR A 110 -12.36 -1.21 20.59
N ASP A 111 -12.77 -0.16 21.31
CA ASP A 111 -13.45 -0.34 22.60
C ASP A 111 -14.76 -1.13 22.42
N LEU A 112 -15.55 -0.83 21.39
CA LEU A 112 -16.79 -1.55 21.08
C LEU A 112 -16.54 -3.04 20.77
N LYS A 113 -15.49 -3.35 20.01
CA LYS A 113 -15.21 -4.72 19.57
C LYS A 113 -14.53 -5.58 20.62
N TYR A 114 -13.56 -5.01 21.34
CA TYR A 114 -12.66 -5.76 22.23
C TYR A 114 -12.93 -5.50 23.72
N GLY A 115 -13.81 -4.56 24.04
CA GLY A 115 -14.13 -4.16 25.42
C GLY A 115 -13.09 -3.22 26.06
N PHE A 116 -11.91 -3.11 25.48
CA PHE A 116 -10.85 -2.19 25.90
C PHE A 116 -9.87 -1.93 24.76
N ARG A 117 -9.06 -0.89 24.89
CA ARG A 117 -7.98 -0.58 23.93
C ARG A 117 -6.74 -0.06 24.64
N ASP A 118 -5.59 -0.23 24.01
CA ASP A 118 -4.41 0.57 24.32
C ASP A 118 -4.59 1.95 23.70
N TYR A 119 -4.80 2.97 24.52
CA TYR A 119 -4.99 4.36 24.10
C TYR A 119 -3.69 5.04 23.64
N ARG A 120 -2.54 4.43 23.88
CA ARG A 120 -1.22 4.96 23.52
C ARG A 120 -0.98 4.82 22.02
N GLY A 121 -1.47 5.79 21.24
CA GLY A 121 -1.34 5.80 19.78
C GLY A 121 -2.46 5.09 19.03
N GLY A 122 -2.14 4.49 17.89
CA GLY A 122 -3.10 3.82 17.03
C GLY A 122 -3.03 2.29 17.08
N GLY A 123 -2.13 1.71 17.90
CA GLY A 123 -1.95 0.25 17.99
C GLY A 123 -1.76 -0.39 16.61
N ARG A 124 -2.53 -1.45 16.32
CA ARG A 124 -2.58 -2.14 15.03
C ARG A 124 -3.27 -1.32 13.91
N ALA A 125 -4.05 -0.29 14.25
CA ALA A 125 -4.65 0.61 13.26
C ALA A 125 -3.69 1.72 12.79
N SER A 126 -2.49 1.80 13.37
CA SER A 126 -1.46 2.76 12.99
C SER A 126 -0.81 2.39 11.65
N ALA A 127 -0.42 3.42 10.88
CA ALA A 127 0.41 3.24 9.68
C ALA A 127 1.76 2.53 9.97
N ARG A 128 2.18 2.41 11.24
CA ARG A 128 3.41 1.71 11.61
C ARG A 128 3.33 0.19 11.34
N GLU A 129 2.14 -0.40 11.41
CA GLU A 129 1.91 -1.80 11.08
C GLU A 129 2.36 -2.14 9.64
N THR A 130 2.28 -1.18 8.74
CA THR A 130 2.67 -1.37 7.33
C THR A 130 4.16 -1.63 7.11
N ILE A 131 5.03 -1.47 8.12
CA ILE A 131 6.44 -1.88 8.09
C ILE A 131 6.54 -3.36 7.68
N GLY A 132 5.79 -4.25 8.33
CA GLY A 132 5.79 -5.66 8.00
C GLY A 132 5.35 -5.95 6.57
N ARG A 133 4.36 -5.19 6.07
CA ARG A 133 3.90 -5.32 4.68
C ARG A 133 4.96 -4.88 3.67
N VAL A 134 5.67 -3.77 3.95
CA VAL A 134 6.72 -3.26 3.05
C VAL A 134 7.94 -4.17 3.06
N ALA A 135 8.36 -4.66 4.23
CA ALA A 135 9.47 -5.60 4.33
C ALA A 135 9.21 -6.90 3.53
N ALA A 136 8.03 -7.50 3.71
CA ALA A 136 7.61 -8.67 2.95
C ALA A 136 7.39 -8.36 1.46
N GLY A 137 6.84 -7.18 1.15
CA GLY A 137 6.63 -6.67 -0.20
C GLY A 137 7.92 -6.51 -1.00
N ALA A 138 9.03 -6.16 -0.35
CA ALA A 138 10.35 -6.09 -0.98
C ALA A 138 10.78 -7.47 -1.53
N ILE A 139 10.57 -8.53 -0.76
CA ILE A 139 10.85 -9.92 -1.18
C ILE A 139 9.92 -10.30 -2.36
N ALA A 140 8.62 -10.06 -2.22
CA ALA A 140 7.61 -10.35 -3.24
C ALA A 140 7.91 -9.63 -4.58
N ARG A 141 8.28 -8.34 -4.50
CA ARG A 141 8.66 -7.53 -5.66
C ARG A 141 9.87 -8.09 -6.37
N LYS A 142 10.87 -8.55 -5.62
CA LYS A 142 12.09 -9.16 -6.19
C LYS A 142 11.77 -10.47 -6.91
N ILE A 143 10.94 -11.34 -6.33
CA ILE A 143 10.48 -12.58 -7.00
C ILE A 143 9.82 -12.25 -8.35
N LEU A 144 8.86 -11.32 -8.36
CA LEU A 144 8.15 -10.95 -9.59
C LEU A 144 9.08 -10.32 -10.64
N LYS A 145 10.04 -9.51 -10.20
CA LYS A 145 11.03 -8.90 -11.08
C LYS A 145 11.92 -9.96 -11.73
N GLU A 146 12.44 -10.91 -10.98
CA GLU A 146 13.33 -11.96 -11.48
C GLU A 146 12.56 -12.99 -12.34
N ALA A 147 11.37 -13.39 -11.92
CA ALA A 147 10.58 -14.40 -12.62
C ALA A 147 9.90 -13.89 -13.89
N CYS A 148 9.43 -12.65 -13.92
CA CYS A 148 8.57 -12.10 -14.98
C CYS A 148 9.07 -10.77 -15.54
N GLY A 149 10.10 -10.14 -14.95
CA GLY A 149 10.51 -8.79 -15.29
C GLY A 149 9.48 -7.73 -14.87
N THR A 150 8.57 -8.06 -13.96
CA THR A 150 7.50 -7.17 -13.50
C THR A 150 8.06 -5.93 -12.85
N GLU A 151 7.49 -4.78 -13.21
CA GLU A 151 7.81 -3.46 -12.68
C GLU A 151 6.57 -2.89 -11.99
N ILE A 152 6.67 -2.61 -10.69
CA ILE A 152 5.57 -2.08 -9.89
C ILE A 152 5.92 -0.66 -9.48
N LEU A 153 5.11 0.30 -9.88
CA LEU A 153 5.26 1.72 -9.58
C LEU A 153 3.95 2.27 -9.02
N ALA A 154 4.05 3.14 -8.04
CA ALA A 154 2.90 3.93 -7.60
C ALA A 154 3.33 5.39 -7.42
N TYR A 155 2.39 6.31 -7.59
CA TYR A 155 2.65 7.73 -7.39
C TYR A 155 1.39 8.47 -6.91
N VAL A 156 1.59 9.60 -6.28
CA VAL A 156 0.49 10.47 -5.85
C VAL A 156 -0.08 11.15 -7.08
N SER A 157 -1.31 10.79 -7.45
CA SER A 157 -2.03 11.37 -8.60
C SER A 157 -2.98 12.51 -8.22
N GLN A 158 -3.34 12.61 -6.93
CA GLN A 158 -4.21 13.70 -6.44
C GLN A 158 -3.90 14.00 -4.98
N VAL A 159 -3.92 15.29 -4.60
CA VAL A 159 -3.95 15.77 -3.21
C VAL A 159 -5.03 16.84 -3.10
N GLY A 160 -6.02 16.60 -2.23
CA GLY A 160 -7.18 17.49 -2.13
C GLY A 160 -7.88 17.64 -3.49
N THR A 161 -7.87 18.85 -4.05
CA THR A 161 -8.46 19.17 -5.36
C THR A 161 -7.42 19.33 -6.47
N ILE A 162 -6.15 19.00 -6.20
CA ILE A 162 -5.05 19.16 -7.16
C ILE A 162 -4.77 17.80 -7.80
N ASP A 163 -5.02 17.68 -9.09
CA ASP A 163 -4.76 16.48 -9.88
C ASP A 163 -3.42 16.59 -10.63
N ALA A 164 -2.75 15.46 -10.81
CA ALA A 164 -1.63 15.30 -11.72
C ALA A 164 -2.15 15.04 -13.13
N ASP A 165 -1.57 15.68 -14.13
CA ASP A 165 -1.87 15.51 -15.55
C ASP A 165 -0.73 14.75 -16.24
N ILE A 166 -0.74 13.44 -16.11
CA ILE A 166 0.27 12.55 -16.70
C ILE A 166 -0.36 11.23 -17.15
N ASP A 167 0.06 10.76 -18.32
CA ASP A 167 -0.19 9.38 -18.73
C ASP A 167 0.49 8.42 -17.73
N PRO A 168 -0.26 7.54 -17.04
CA PRO A 168 0.31 6.62 -16.06
C PRO A 168 1.46 5.77 -16.59
N LEU A 169 1.45 5.41 -17.88
CA LEU A 169 2.48 4.59 -18.50
C LEU A 169 3.82 5.32 -18.69
N LYS A 170 3.81 6.66 -18.65
CA LYS A 170 5.03 7.50 -18.70
C LYS A 170 5.68 7.70 -17.33
N ALA A 171 5.00 7.31 -16.25
CA ALA A 171 5.58 7.40 -14.91
C ALA A 171 6.84 6.52 -14.81
N SER A 172 7.88 7.05 -14.13
CA SER A 172 9.13 6.37 -13.86
C SER A 172 9.53 6.52 -12.40
N PHE A 173 10.28 5.54 -11.88
CA PHE A 173 10.82 5.61 -10.52
C PHE A 173 11.61 6.91 -10.29
N LYS A 174 12.42 7.33 -11.29
CA LYS A 174 13.23 8.55 -11.21
C LYS A 174 12.36 9.80 -11.03
N THR A 175 11.28 9.95 -11.79
CA THR A 175 10.39 11.11 -11.68
C THR A 175 9.59 11.09 -10.37
N ILE A 176 9.13 9.93 -9.94
CA ILE A 176 8.38 9.76 -8.70
C ILE A 176 9.23 10.15 -7.48
N GLU A 177 10.43 9.62 -7.36
CA GLU A 177 11.32 9.86 -6.21
C GLU A 177 12.07 11.21 -6.29
N SER A 178 11.90 11.99 -7.37
CA SER A 178 12.55 13.29 -7.52
C SER A 178 11.95 14.42 -6.67
N ASN A 179 10.77 14.19 -6.07
CA ASN A 179 10.08 15.18 -5.26
C ASN A 179 9.47 14.61 -3.98
N LEU A 180 9.22 15.48 -2.99
CA LEU A 180 8.77 15.07 -1.66
C LEU A 180 7.34 14.49 -1.62
N VAL A 181 6.52 14.79 -2.62
CA VAL A 181 5.14 14.30 -2.71
C VAL A 181 5.09 12.91 -3.33
N ARG A 182 6.12 12.53 -4.10
CA ARG A 182 6.12 11.33 -4.96
C ARG A 182 5.04 11.40 -6.04
N CYS A 183 4.88 12.56 -6.65
CA CYS A 183 4.05 12.77 -7.82
C CYS A 183 4.90 12.65 -9.09
N ALA A 184 4.40 11.99 -10.12
CA ALA A 184 5.11 11.84 -11.40
C ALA A 184 5.01 13.08 -12.29
N ASP A 185 4.13 14.03 -11.97
CA ASP A 185 4.00 15.34 -12.60
C ASP A 185 4.70 16.40 -11.74
N PRO A 186 5.83 17.00 -12.17
CA PRO A 186 6.57 17.97 -11.38
C PRO A 186 5.79 19.26 -11.07
N VAL A 187 4.94 19.71 -11.99
CA VAL A 187 4.15 20.94 -11.81
C VAL A 187 3.06 20.73 -10.76
N ALA A 188 2.35 19.59 -10.84
CA ALA A 188 1.39 19.22 -9.82
C ALA A 188 2.06 18.96 -8.46
N ALA A 189 3.26 18.36 -8.44
CA ALA A 189 4.03 18.08 -7.23
C ALA A 189 4.30 19.34 -6.40
N GLU A 190 4.67 20.45 -7.04
CA GLU A 190 4.91 21.73 -6.35
C GLU A 190 3.63 22.29 -5.72
N LYS A 191 2.51 22.26 -6.46
CA LYS A 191 1.19 22.70 -5.96
C LYS A 191 0.71 21.83 -4.80
N MET A 192 0.85 20.49 -4.93
CA MET A 192 0.51 19.53 -3.89
C MET A 192 1.35 19.71 -2.63
N ALA A 193 2.67 19.93 -2.78
CA ALA A 193 3.58 20.18 -1.66
C ALA A 193 3.18 21.45 -0.90
N LYS A 194 2.81 22.52 -1.61
CA LYS A 194 2.31 23.76 -1.01
C LYS A 194 1.00 23.51 -0.25
N ALA A 195 0.04 22.81 -0.85
CA ALA A 195 -1.25 22.53 -0.23
C ALA A 195 -1.09 21.70 1.06
N ILE A 196 -0.19 20.71 1.07
CA ILE A 196 0.11 19.91 2.26
C ILE A 196 0.74 20.77 3.36
N ASP A 197 1.66 21.68 3.00
CA ASP A 197 2.30 22.57 3.98
C ASP A 197 1.29 23.59 4.56
N ASP A 198 0.38 24.10 3.73
CA ASP A 198 -0.69 25.01 4.16
C ASP A 198 -1.67 24.28 5.11
N ALA A 199 -2.07 23.04 4.81
CA ALA A 199 -2.87 22.22 5.72
C ALA A 199 -2.15 21.97 7.05
N ARG A 200 -0.84 21.66 7.01
CA ARG A 200 -0.02 21.46 8.22
C ARG A 200 -0.01 22.72 9.09
N LYS A 201 0.15 23.93 8.49
CA LYS A 201 0.11 25.22 9.21
C LYS A 201 -1.27 25.50 9.80
N ALA A 202 -2.33 25.08 9.12
CA ALA A 202 -3.71 25.15 9.60
C ALA A 202 -4.04 24.08 10.66
N GLN A 203 -3.09 23.23 11.04
CA GLN A 203 -3.29 22.10 11.97
C GLN A 203 -4.33 21.06 11.47
N ASP A 204 -4.50 20.97 10.17
CA ASP A 204 -5.44 20.11 9.44
C ASP A 204 -4.69 19.07 8.59
N SER A 205 -5.42 18.29 7.80
CA SER A 205 -4.88 17.22 6.96
C SER A 205 -5.57 17.14 5.60
N LEU A 206 -4.86 16.59 4.60
CA LEU A 206 -5.38 16.35 3.27
C LEU A 206 -5.34 14.85 2.93
N GLY A 207 -6.37 14.41 2.21
CA GLY A 207 -6.42 13.13 1.52
C GLY A 207 -6.08 13.29 0.04
N GLY A 208 -6.28 12.22 -0.73
CA GLY A 208 -6.09 12.21 -2.17
C GLY A 208 -6.05 10.80 -2.74
N VAL A 209 -5.41 10.63 -3.89
CA VAL A 209 -5.40 9.39 -4.65
C VAL A 209 -3.97 8.98 -5.01
N ILE A 210 -3.71 7.69 -4.92
CA ILE A 210 -2.49 7.06 -5.45
C ILE A 210 -2.86 6.28 -6.71
N GLN A 211 -2.11 6.53 -7.79
CA GLN A 211 -2.13 5.73 -9.01
C GLN A 211 -1.10 4.61 -8.89
N LEU A 212 -1.53 3.37 -9.12
CA LEU A 212 -0.68 2.19 -9.28
C LEU A 212 -0.55 1.85 -10.75
N VAL A 213 0.66 1.50 -11.15
CA VAL A 213 1.01 1.00 -12.49
C VAL A 213 1.87 -0.25 -12.34
N VAL A 214 1.40 -1.39 -12.84
CA VAL A 214 2.19 -2.62 -12.92
C VAL A 214 2.47 -2.93 -14.37
N LYS A 215 3.71 -2.74 -14.79
CA LYS A 215 4.19 -3.09 -16.14
C LYS A 215 4.69 -4.52 -16.16
N LYS A 216 4.52 -5.23 -17.27
CA LYS A 216 4.91 -6.64 -17.43
C LYS A 216 4.32 -7.52 -16.31
N ALA A 217 3.04 -7.30 -15.98
CA ALA A 217 2.34 -8.16 -15.06
C ALA A 217 2.31 -9.61 -15.58
N PRO A 218 2.44 -10.62 -14.70
CA PRO A 218 2.27 -12.01 -15.12
C PRO A 218 0.91 -12.19 -15.82
N LYS A 219 0.89 -12.87 -16.97
CA LYS A 219 -0.36 -13.22 -17.67
C LYS A 219 -1.03 -14.42 -17.00
N GLY A 220 -2.34 -14.45 -17.03
CA GLY A 220 -3.13 -15.60 -16.61
C GLY A 220 -3.19 -15.82 -15.09
N VAL A 221 -2.93 -14.78 -14.27
CA VAL A 221 -3.07 -14.88 -12.81
C VAL A 221 -4.37 -14.27 -12.34
N GLY A 222 -4.94 -14.86 -11.30
CA GLY A 222 -6.29 -14.58 -10.81
C GLY A 222 -7.26 -15.69 -11.14
N GLU A 223 -8.27 -15.89 -10.30
CA GLU A 223 -9.18 -17.02 -10.35
C GLU A 223 -10.65 -16.55 -10.36
N PRO A 224 -11.47 -16.94 -11.35
CA PRO A 224 -12.91 -16.86 -11.17
C PRO A 224 -13.32 -17.90 -10.10
N VAL A 225 -14.30 -17.68 -9.25
CA VAL A 225 -15.25 -16.56 -9.28
C VAL A 225 -14.84 -15.49 -8.27
N PHE A 226 -14.32 -15.85 -7.08
CA PHE A 226 -14.11 -14.95 -5.95
C PHE A 226 -12.68 -14.43 -5.85
N ASN A 227 -11.66 -15.20 -6.26
CA ASN A 227 -10.25 -14.81 -6.19
C ASN A 227 -9.79 -14.08 -7.47
N ARG A 228 -10.65 -13.24 -8.02
CA ARG A 228 -10.31 -12.39 -9.16
C ARG A 228 -9.13 -11.48 -8.80
N ALA A 229 -8.23 -11.25 -9.74
CA ALA A 229 -7.05 -10.42 -9.49
C ALA A 229 -7.44 -9.01 -9.00
N GLU A 230 -8.46 -8.38 -9.59
CA GLU A 230 -8.96 -7.08 -9.11
C GLU A 230 -9.62 -7.15 -7.73
N ALA A 231 -10.26 -8.27 -7.37
CA ALA A 231 -10.88 -8.44 -6.06
C ALA A 231 -9.81 -8.60 -4.96
N GLU A 232 -8.76 -9.39 -5.23
CA GLU A 232 -7.63 -9.55 -4.29
C GLU A 232 -6.82 -8.26 -4.16
N LEU A 233 -6.60 -7.50 -5.24
CA LEU A 233 -5.99 -6.17 -5.19
C LEU A 233 -6.85 -5.20 -4.38
N ALA A 234 -8.17 -5.19 -4.58
CA ALA A 234 -9.10 -4.37 -3.80
C ALA A 234 -9.04 -4.72 -2.30
N ARG A 235 -9.06 -6.01 -1.95
CA ARG A 235 -8.89 -6.51 -0.59
C ARG A 235 -7.58 -6.04 0.03
N ALA A 236 -6.48 -6.14 -0.72
CA ALA A 236 -5.16 -5.68 -0.30
C ALA A 236 -5.17 -4.18 0.03
N PHE A 237 -5.62 -3.36 -0.90
CA PHE A 237 -5.58 -1.90 -0.75
C PHE A 237 -6.58 -1.37 0.28
N LEU A 238 -7.81 -1.90 0.32
CA LEU A 238 -8.80 -1.49 1.32
C LEU A 238 -8.46 -1.96 2.74
N SER A 239 -7.48 -2.86 2.90
CA SER A 239 -6.90 -3.22 4.19
C SER A 239 -5.89 -2.21 4.73
N LEU A 240 -5.47 -1.22 3.92
CA LEU A 240 -4.54 -0.19 4.34
C LEU A 240 -5.20 0.86 5.23
N PRO A 241 -4.49 1.42 6.22
CA PRO A 241 -5.01 2.54 6.98
C PRO A 241 -5.38 3.73 6.08
N ALA A 242 -6.50 4.38 6.38
CA ALA A 242 -7.05 5.55 5.69
C ALA A 242 -7.61 5.32 4.28
N THR A 243 -7.54 4.14 3.69
CA THR A 243 -8.14 3.87 2.38
C THR A 243 -9.67 3.87 2.44
N LYS A 244 -10.31 4.39 1.38
CA LYS A 244 -11.78 4.51 1.27
C LYS A 244 -12.34 4.19 -0.11
N GLY A 245 -11.47 4.03 -1.12
CA GLY A 245 -11.92 3.71 -2.47
C GLY A 245 -10.85 2.98 -3.28
N PHE A 246 -11.32 2.22 -4.27
CA PHE A 246 -10.50 1.48 -5.20
C PHE A 246 -11.16 1.50 -6.58
N GLU A 247 -10.38 1.71 -7.61
CA GLU A 247 -10.80 1.58 -9.01
C GLU A 247 -9.73 0.83 -9.81
N VAL A 248 -10.18 0.04 -10.79
CA VAL A 248 -9.33 -0.64 -11.76
C VAL A 248 -9.66 -0.15 -13.17
N GLY A 249 -8.65 0.11 -13.98
CA GLY A 249 -8.81 0.60 -15.35
C GLY A 249 -9.58 1.92 -15.39
N SER A 250 -10.65 1.95 -16.20
CA SER A 250 -11.54 3.11 -16.34
C SER A 250 -12.40 3.39 -15.09
N GLY A 251 -12.50 2.43 -14.15
CA GLY A 251 -13.22 2.59 -12.90
C GLY A 251 -14.63 3.16 -13.06
N PHE A 252 -15.02 4.10 -12.19
CA PHE A 252 -16.33 4.76 -12.25
C PHE A 252 -16.56 5.56 -13.55
N ALA A 253 -15.50 6.10 -14.19
CA ALA A 253 -15.64 6.81 -15.46
C ALA A 253 -16.13 5.89 -16.57
N GLY A 254 -15.76 4.61 -16.54
CA GLY A 254 -16.20 3.59 -17.50
C GLY A 254 -17.73 3.38 -17.54
N THR A 255 -18.41 3.61 -16.40
CA THR A 255 -19.88 3.46 -16.31
C THR A 255 -20.65 4.46 -17.20
N ARG A 256 -20.00 5.54 -17.64
CA ARG A 256 -20.57 6.56 -18.53
C ARG A 256 -20.39 6.23 -20.00
N LEU A 257 -19.67 5.17 -20.35
CA LEU A 257 -19.40 4.76 -21.71
C LEU A 257 -20.42 3.70 -22.18
N ARG A 258 -20.67 3.66 -23.48
CA ARG A 258 -21.37 2.52 -24.10
C ARG A 258 -20.41 1.34 -24.22
N GLY A 259 -20.92 0.10 -24.28
CA GLY A 259 -20.10 -1.10 -24.43
C GLY A 259 -19.12 -1.01 -25.61
N SER A 260 -19.58 -0.52 -26.77
CA SER A 260 -18.74 -0.31 -27.96
C SER A 260 -17.60 0.70 -27.77
N GLN A 261 -17.73 1.61 -26.79
CA GLN A 261 -16.71 2.59 -26.44
C GLN A 261 -15.77 2.08 -25.35
N HIS A 262 -16.30 1.20 -24.48
CA HIS A 262 -15.56 0.66 -23.33
C HIS A 262 -14.73 -0.57 -23.68
N ASN A 263 -15.20 -1.42 -24.60
CA ASN A 263 -14.54 -2.68 -24.94
C ASN A 263 -13.13 -2.47 -25.47
N ASP A 264 -12.18 -3.18 -24.89
CA ASP A 264 -10.79 -3.23 -25.33
C ASP A 264 -10.68 -4.23 -26.49
N ALA A 265 -10.59 -3.75 -27.73
CA ALA A 265 -10.46 -4.60 -28.91
C ALA A 265 -9.14 -5.40 -28.87
N PHE A 266 -9.20 -6.70 -29.16
CA PHE A 266 -7.99 -7.51 -29.28
C PHE A 266 -7.24 -7.19 -30.56
N VAL A 267 -5.91 -7.08 -30.44
CA VAL A 267 -5.02 -6.78 -31.56
C VAL A 267 -3.78 -7.66 -31.53
N SER A 268 -3.16 -7.86 -32.69
CA SER A 268 -1.87 -8.52 -32.77
C SER A 268 -0.75 -7.55 -32.33
N LYS A 269 0.06 -7.95 -31.36
CA LYS A 269 1.20 -7.19 -30.81
C LYS A 269 2.55 -7.66 -31.38
N GLY A 270 2.66 -7.81 -32.68
CA GLY A 270 3.94 -8.00 -33.37
C GLY A 270 4.33 -9.45 -33.72
N LYS A 271 5.66 -9.73 -33.79
CA LYS A 271 6.24 -10.95 -34.34
C LYS A 271 6.21 -12.21 -33.45
N LYS A 272 5.67 -12.11 -32.23
CA LYS A 272 5.53 -13.26 -31.34
C LYS A 272 4.38 -14.16 -31.81
N ALA A 273 4.39 -15.43 -31.39
CA ALA A 273 3.34 -16.39 -31.68
C ALA A 273 2.53 -16.74 -30.44
N GLY A 274 1.34 -17.33 -30.63
CA GLY A 274 0.48 -17.76 -29.52
C GLY A 274 -0.06 -16.61 -28.69
N PHE A 275 -0.30 -16.86 -27.42
CA PHE A 275 -0.88 -15.87 -26.50
C PHE A 275 -0.02 -14.62 -26.31
N ASP A 276 1.29 -14.71 -26.56
CA ASP A 276 2.19 -13.55 -26.47
C ASP A 276 2.06 -12.58 -27.64
N ALA A 277 1.42 -12.99 -28.73
CA ALA A 277 1.10 -12.14 -29.85
C ALA A 277 -0.18 -11.33 -29.65
N ILE A 278 -0.97 -11.64 -28.63
CA ILE A 278 -2.29 -11.03 -28.40
C ILE A 278 -2.18 -9.96 -27.30
N GLY A 279 -2.73 -8.80 -27.59
CA GLY A 279 -2.93 -7.71 -26.63
C GLY A 279 -4.20 -6.95 -26.95
N THR A 280 -4.38 -5.79 -26.33
CA THR A 280 -5.55 -4.93 -26.55
C THR A 280 -5.14 -3.57 -27.12
N GLU A 281 -6.03 -2.94 -27.90
CA GLU A 281 -5.83 -1.62 -28.49
C GLU A 281 -5.91 -0.53 -27.40
N THR A 282 -6.86 -0.68 -26.50
CA THR A 282 -7.05 0.18 -25.33
C THR A 282 -6.88 -0.66 -24.05
N ASN A 283 -6.84 -0.03 -22.89
CA ASN A 283 -6.68 -0.71 -21.60
C ASN A 283 -7.69 -0.17 -20.56
N ARG A 284 -8.96 -0.10 -20.93
CA ARG A 284 -10.04 0.35 -20.04
C ARG A 284 -10.34 -0.65 -18.94
N SER A 285 -10.09 -1.93 -19.22
CA SER A 285 -10.16 -3.02 -18.23
C SER A 285 -9.03 -2.98 -17.20
N GLY A 286 -8.00 -2.14 -17.42
CA GLY A 286 -6.87 -2.00 -16.48
C GLY A 286 -6.01 -3.26 -16.35
N GLY A 287 -5.83 -4.03 -17.44
CA GLY A 287 -4.97 -5.22 -17.47
C GLY A 287 -5.62 -6.50 -16.93
N ILE A 288 -6.90 -6.46 -16.57
CA ILE A 288 -7.63 -7.59 -15.97
C ILE A 288 -8.96 -7.79 -16.70
N GLN A 289 -9.21 -9.00 -17.18
CA GLN A 289 -10.45 -9.36 -17.87
C GLN A 289 -10.98 -10.69 -17.30
N GLY A 290 -12.24 -10.70 -16.89
CA GLY A 290 -12.86 -11.87 -16.27
C GLY A 290 -12.22 -12.29 -14.95
N GLY A 291 -11.48 -11.40 -14.27
CA GLY A 291 -10.76 -11.69 -13.04
C GLY A 291 -9.32 -12.15 -13.24
N ILE A 292 -8.86 -12.23 -14.48
CA ILE A 292 -7.56 -12.80 -14.87
C ILE A 292 -6.73 -11.73 -15.60
N THR A 293 -5.45 -11.64 -15.27
CA THR A 293 -4.54 -10.69 -15.94
C THR A 293 -4.31 -11.07 -17.39
N ASN A 294 -4.40 -10.10 -18.30
CA ASN A 294 -4.26 -10.32 -19.75
C ASN A 294 -2.87 -9.94 -20.30
N GLY A 295 -1.98 -9.41 -19.44
CA GLY A 295 -0.62 -9.00 -19.80
C GLY A 295 -0.48 -7.53 -20.20
N GLU A 296 -1.58 -6.79 -20.34
CA GLU A 296 -1.52 -5.34 -20.40
C GLU A 296 -1.16 -4.78 -19.00
N PRO A 297 -0.66 -3.53 -18.91
CA PRO A 297 -0.34 -2.94 -17.63
C PRO A 297 -1.54 -2.93 -16.68
N ILE A 298 -1.35 -3.34 -15.42
CA ILE A 298 -2.40 -3.19 -14.41
C ILE A 298 -2.42 -1.75 -13.95
N LEU A 299 -3.59 -1.12 -14.04
CA LEU A 299 -3.82 0.27 -13.64
C LEU A 299 -4.89 0.31 -12.56
N CYS A 300 -4.53 0.82 -11.37
CA CYS A 300 -5.47 0.99 -10.26
C CYS A 300 -5.34 2.37 -9.62
N ARG A 301 -6.44 2.90 -9.09
CA ARG A 301 -6.46 4.11 -8.27
C ARG A 301 -6.96 3.79 -6.88
N ILE A 302 -6.29 4.30 -5.86
CA ILE A 302 -6.57 4.04 -4.45
C ILE A 302 -6.79 5.37 -3.73
N ALA A 303 -8.01 5.58 -3.21
CA ALA A 303 -8.40 6.80 -2.52
C ALA A 303 -8.10 6.69 -1.02
N PHE A 304 -7.42 7.71 -0.49
CA PHE A 304 -7.08 7.87 0.92
C PHE A 304 -7.81 9.08 1.49
N LYS A 305 -8.54 8.87 2.58
CA LYS A 305 -9.14 9.99 3.32
C LYS A 305 -8.07 10.82 4.03
N PRO A 306 -8.36 12.08 4.40
CA PRO A 306 -7.51 12.86 5.29
C PRO A 306 -7.20 12.12 6.59
N THR A 307 -6.02 12.35 7.16
CA THR A 307 -5.60 11.76 8.43
C THR A 307 -6.55 12.22 9.54
N ALA A 308 -7.12 11.28 10.29
CA ALA A 308 -8.16 11.57 11.27
C ALA A 308 -7.68 12.35 12.50
N THR A 309 -6.40 12.17 12.88
CA THR A 309 -5.85 12.87 14.04
C THR A 309 -5.22 14.18 13.60
N ILE A 310 -5.88 15.29 13.97
CA ILE A 310 -5.46 16.67 13.67
C ILE A 310 -5.43 17.48 14.95
N SER A 311 -4.67 18.57 14.97
CA SER A 311 -4.56 19.45 16.15
C SER A 311 -5.62 20.54 16.16
N MET A 312 -6.37 20.73 15.07
CA MET A 312 -7.55 21.60 15.05
C MET A 312 -8.61 21.06 16.03
N PRO A 313 -9.24 21.91 16.85
CA PRO A 313 -10.29 21.50 17.77
C PRO A 313 -11.49 20.87 17.06
N GLN A 314 -11.89 19.67 17.48
CA GLN A 314 -13.00 18.92 16.92
C GLN A 314 -14.00 18.51 18.01
N LYS A 315 -15.28 18.46 17.65
CA LYS A 315 -16.32 17.89 18.52
C LYS A 315 -16.13 16.38 18.61
N THR A 316 -16.29 15.85 19.82
CA THR A 316 -16.26 14.42 20.12
C THR A 316 -17.06 14.11 21.38
N VAL A 317 -17.03 12.86 21.82
CA VAL A 317 -17.61 12.42 23.08
C VAL A 317 -16.62 11.62 23.92
N ASP A 318 -16.83 11.62 25.22
CA ASP A 318 -16.13 10.70 26.13
C ASP A 318 -16.81 9.32 26.16
N LYS A 319 -16.20 8.36 26.88
CA LYS A 319 -16.73 6.99 27.05
C LYS A 319 -18.12 6.93 27.68
N LYS A 320 -18.55 8.01 28.33
CA LYS A 320 -19.89 8.14 28.93
C LYS A 320 -20.91 8.83 28.02
N GLY A 321 -20.49 9.13 26.75
CA GLY A 321 -21.33 9.82 25.77
C GLY A 321 -21.47 11.33 26.00
N LYS A 322 -20.70 11.94 26.91
CA LYS A 322 -20.74 13.38 27.15
C LYS A 322 -19.95 14.13 26.07
N GLU A 323 -20.52 15.18 25.50
CA GLU A 323 -19.87 16.03 24.50
C GLU A 323 -18.59 16.68 25.03
N ARG A 324 -17.58 16.71 24.20
CA ARG A 324 -16.24 17.24 24.45
C ARG A 324 -15.70 17.95 23.21
N ILE A 325 -14.66 18.76 23.43
CA ILE A 325 -13.81 19.28 22.36
C ILE A 325 -12.45 18.65 22.51
N LEU A 326 -11.93 18.10 21.43
CA LEU A 326 -10.60 17.49 21.36
C LEU A 326 -9.73 18.23 20.36
N ALA A 327 -8.61 18.78 20.82
CA ALA A 327 -7.49 19.20 19.98
C ALA A 327 -6.39 18.15 20.18
N ALA A 328 -6.28 17.20 19.25
CA ALA A 328 -5.41 16.06 19.46
C ALA A 328 -3.94 16.48 19.42
N LYS A 329 -3.21 16.21 20.51
CA LYS A 329 -1.76 16.32 20.55
C LYS A 329 -1.14 15.09 19.89
N GLY A 330 0.00 15.23 19.27
CA GLY A 330 0.73 14.10 18.69
C GLY A 330 1.42 14.46 17.37
N ARG A 331 2.18 13.49 16.85
CA ARG A 331 2.99 13.64 15.64
C ARG A 331 2.32 12.86 14.50
N HIS A 332 1.49 13.54 13.72
CA HIS A 332 0.71 12.93 12.63
C HIS A 332 1.16 13.48 11.28
N ASP A 333 0.92 12.69 10.23
CA ASP A 333 1.16 13.14 8.85
C ASP A 333 0.06 14.14 8.45
N PRO A 334 0.37 15.34 7.97
CA PRO A 334 -0.63 16.24 7.37
C PRO A 334 -1.20 15.66 6.08
N CYS A 335 -0.46 14.75 5.43
CA CYS A 335 -0.91 13.96 4.30
C CYS A 335 -0.14 12.62 4.30
N VAL A 336 -0.88 11.50 4.30
CA VAL A 336 -0.25 10.17 4.36
C VAL A 336 0.28 9.70 3.00
N LEU A 337 -0.19 10.29 1.89
CA LEU A 337 0.04 9.83 0.53
C LEU A 337 1.52 9.63 0.18
N PRO A 338 2.46 10.57 0.47
CA PRO A 338 3.86 10.39 0.12
C PRO A 338 4.48 9.11 0.71
N ARG A 339 4.03 8.69 1.89
CA ARG A 339 4.47 7.45 2.55
C ARG A 339 3.68 6.23 2.09
N ALA A 340 2.43 6.42 1.68
CA ALA A 340 1.55 5.34 1.24
C ALA A 340 1.92 4.79 -0.15
N VAL A 341 2.65 5.54 -0.98
CA VAL A 341 3.13 5.10 -2.30
C VAL A 341 3.82 3.73 -2.21
N VAL A 342 4.86 3.61 -1.40
CA VAL A 342 5.60 2.35 -1.25
C VAL A 342 4.76 1.24 -0.60
N ILE A 343 3.79 1.60 0.23
CA ILE A 343 2.88 0.63 0.86
C ILE A 343 1.92 0.04 -0.19
N VAL A 344 1.45 0.85 -1.11
CA VAL A 344 0.62 0.41 -2.26
C VAL A 344 1.45 -0.51 -3.18
N GLU A 345 2.69 -0.13 -3.51
CA GLU A 345 3.60 -0.99 -4.29
C GLU A 345 3.82 -2.35 -3.61
N ALA A 346 4.06 -2.35 -2.29
CA ALA A 346 4.27 -3.57 -1.51
C ALA A 346 3.04 -4.48 -1.51
N MET A 347 1.83 -3.93 -1.31
CA MET A 347 0.60 -4.72 -1.33
C MET A 347 0.27 -5.28 -2.71
N ALA A 348 0.57 -4.52 -3.79
CA ALA A 348 0.46 -5.03 -5.15
C ALA A 348 1.41 -6.21 -5.38
N ALA A 349 2.66 -6.10 -4.91
CA ALA A 349 3.65 -7.18 -5.03
C ALA A 349 3.22 -8.43 -4.27
N LEU A 350 2.75 -8.28 -3.01
CA LEU A 350 2.27 -9.39 -2.19
C LEU A 350 1.08 -10.12 -2.83
N THR A 351 0.13 -9.37 -3.39
CA THR A 351 -1.03 -9.95 -4.07
C THR A 351 -0.61 -10.70 -5.33
N LEU A 352 0.19 -10.05 -6.18
CA LEU A 352 0.55 -10.62 -7.47
C LEU A 352 1.51 -11.81 -7.35
N VAL A 353 2.42 -11.83 -6.36
CA VAL A 353 3.30 -12.99 -6.14
C VAL A 353 2.52 -14.20 -5.66
N ASP A 354 1.53 -14.00 -4.78
CA ASP A 354 0.68 -15.08 -4.29
C ASP A 354 -0.12 -15.72 -5.43
N LEU A 355 -0.84 -14.90 -6.22
CA LEU A 355 -1.57 -15.36 -7.41
C LEU A 355 -0.65 -16.01 -8.45
N PHE A 356 0.58 -15.50 -8.62
CA PHE A 356 1.57 -16.06 -9.53
C PHE A 356 2.03 -17.45 -9.09
N LEU A 357 2.31 -17.63 -7.80
CA LEU A 357 2.69 -18.94 -7.26
C LEU A 357 1.54 -19.94 -7.33
N GLU A 358 0.30 -19.53 -7.05
CA GLU A 358 -0.89 -20.37 -7.23
C GLU A 358 -1.03 -20.85 -8.67
N GLN A 359 -0.87 -19.96 -9.66
CA GLN A 359 -0.89 -20.33 -11.06
C GLN A 359 0.24 -21.28 -11.42
N ARG A 360 1.46 -21.04 -10.93
CA ARG A 360 2.62 -21.92 -11.18
C ARG A 360 2.45 -23.31 -10.57
N ALA A 361 1.81 -23.41 -9.42
CA ALA A 361 1.55 -24.68 -8.75
C ALA A 361 0.56 -25.57 -9.48
N ARG A 362 -0.37 -24.97 -10.26
CA ARG A 362 -1.44 -25.69 -10.98
C ARG A 362 -1.18 -25.89 -12.44
N PHE A 363 -0.46 -24.95 -13.06
CA PHE A 363 -0.28 -24.93 -14.51
C PHE A 363 0.89 -25.83 -14.95
N GLY A 364 0.64 -26.70 -15.93
CA GLY A 364 1.68 -27.51 -16.56
C GLY A 364 1.92 -28.87 -15.93
N LEU A 365 1.10 -29.30 -14.94
CA LEU A 365 1.17 -30.66 -14.37
C LEU A 365 0.92 -31.76 -15.39
N PHE A 366 0.17 -31.46 -16.43
CA PHE A 366 -0.25 -32.42 -17.47
C PHE A 366 0.18 -31.99 -18.88
N LYS A 367 1.26 -31.21 -18.99
CA LYS A 367 1.84 -30.79 -20.28
C LYS A 367 3.02 -31.65 -20.66
#